data_216e0f6ea751d62566e8186d63cc65ef
#
_entry.id   216e0f6ea751d62566e8186d63cc65ef
#
_cell.length_a   1.000
_cell.length_b   1.000
_cell.length_c   1.000
_cell.angle_alpha   90.00
_cell.angle_beta   90.00
_cell.angle_gamma   90.00
#
_symmetry.space_group_name_H-M   'P 1'
#
loop_
_entity.id
_entity.type
_entity.pdbx_description
1 polymer ?
#
loop_
_entity_poly.entity_id
_entity_poly.type
_entity_poly.pdbx_seq_one_letter_code
_entity_poly.pdbx_strand_id
1 'polypeptide(L)'
;GILDIETQRAGTSADRLIGDIVLGSSLAALPVIGYENHAGRTCLGGSVEPFGSVEGSVGHGNNDDGNIDGVRYRNVTGTYLHGPLLSKNPEVADALLASALKRRATRLGIEDSALGPLDDGEERAANAFMRARLGVK
;
A
#
# COMPACT_ATOMS: atom_id res chain seq x y z
N GLY A 1 0.34 -21.45 4.77
CA GLY A 1 0.13 -20.17 4.12
C GLY A 1 1.43 -19.58 3.58
N ILE A 2 1.31 -18.58 2.72
CA ILE A 2 2.47 -17.86 2.15
C ILE A 2 2.90 -16.74 3.10
N LEU A 3 1.93 -16.11 3.76
CA LEU A 3 2.13 -14.98 4.66
C LEU A 3 1.81 -15.37 6.10
N ASP A 4 2.61 -14.85 7.02
CA ASP A 4 2.40 -14.97 8.45
C ASP A 4 1.42 -13.88 8.90
N ILE A 5 0.16 -14.09 8.60
CA ILE A 5 -0.94 -13.20 8.96
C ILE A 5 -2.15 -14.00 9.42
N GLU A 6 -2.93 -13.40 10.28
CA GLU A 6 -4.24 -13.88 10.67
C GLU A 6 -5.28 -12.80 10.39
N THR A 7 -6.34 -13.15 9.66
CA THR A 7 -7.46 -12.24 9.40
C THR A 7 -8.71 -12.80 10.04
N GLN A 8 -9.31 -12.02 10.92
CA GLN A 8 -10.57 -12.32 11.56
C GLN A 8 -11.65 -11.37 11.05
N ARG A 9 -12.88 -11.86 10.96
CA ARG A 9 -14.03 -11.01 10.68
C ARG A 9 -14.46 -10.32 11.97
N ALA A 10 -14.46 -9.01 11.99
CA ALA A 10 -15.04 -8.27 13.10
C ALA A 10 -16.58 -8.25 12.99
N GLY A 11 -17.24 -8.69 14.05
CA GLY A 11 -18.65 -8.49 14.37
C GLY A 11 -19.65 -8.59 13.21
N THR A 12 -20.41 -7.56 13.00
CA THR A 12 -21.47 -7.45 11.99
C THR A 12 -21.00 -6.69 10.74
N SER A 13 -21.83 -6.63 9.70
CA SER A 13 -21.57 -5.82 8.50
C SER A 13 -21.48 -4.30 8.79
N ALA A 14 -21.97 -3.86 9.95
CA ALA A 14 -21.88 -2.46 10.40
C ALA A 14 -20.47 -2.07 10.88
N ASP A 15 -19.63 -3.07 11.20
CA ASP A 15 -18.28 -2.83 11.75
C ASP A 15 -17.21 -2.76 10.64
N ARG A 16 -17.57 -2.28 9.46
CA ARG A 16 -16.61 -2.08 8.36
C ARG A 16 -15.78 -0.83 8.59
N LEU A 17 -14.49 -0.95 8.31
CA LEU A 17 -13.59 0.18 8.19
C LEU A 17 -13.73 0.76 6.78
N ILE A 18 -14.22 2.00 6.69
CA ILE A 18 -14.53 2.65 5.41
C ILE A 18 -14.06 4.10 5.47
N GLY A 19 -13.26 4.51 4.52
CA GLY A 19 -12.84 5.90 4.42
C GLY A 19 -11.57 6.11 3.60
N ASP A 20 -11.17 7.37 3.52
CA ASP A 20 -9.86 7.72 3.00
C ASP A 20 -8.79 7.26 4.00
N ILE A 21 -7.63 6.84 3.49
CA ILE A 21 -6.47 6.42 4.29
C ILE A 21 -5.19 6.99 3.71
N VAL A 22 -4.29 7.40 4.60
CA VAL A 22 -2.96 7.91 4.26
C VAL A 22 -1.90 7.07 4.93
N LEU A 23 -0.91 6.62 4.17
CA LEU A 23 0.16 5.78 4.67
C LEU A 23 1.54 6.36 4.35
N GLY A 24 2.45 6.28 5.31
CA GLY A 24 3.89 6.31 5.06
C GLY A 24 4.38 4.92 4.68
N SER A 25 5.00 4.77 3.53
CA SER A 25 5.52 3.49 3.05
C SER A 25 6.95 3.61 2.56
N SER A 26 7.76 2.59 2.82
CA SER A 26 9.13 2.52 2.26
C SER A 26 9.18 2.32 0.73
N LEU A 27 8.04 2.14 0.09
CA LEU A 27 7.92 2.04 -1.38
C LEU A 27 7.70 3.40 -2.05
N ALA A 28 7.47 4.47 -1.29
CA ALA A 28 7.21 5.79 -1.83
C ALA A 28 7.81 6.87 -0.92
N ALA A 29 8.32 7.95 -1.50
CA ALA A 29 8.79 9.11 -0.75
C ALA A 29 7.61 10.02 -0.35
N LEU A 30 6.56 10.06 -1.16
CA LEU A 30 5.32 10.77 -0.84
C LEU A 30 4.35 9.86 -0.07
N PRO A 31 3.48 10.44 0.77
CA PRO A 31 2.41 9.68 1.41
C PRO A 31 1.54 8.94 0.39
N VAL A 32 1.30 7.67 0.66
CA VAL A 32 0.44 6.81 -0.15
C VAL A 32 -1.01 7.08 0.19
N ILE A 33 -1.78 7.48 -0.80
CA ILE A 33 -3.19 7.82 -0.66
C ILE A 33 -4.06 6.67 -1.16
N GLY A 34 -5.02 6.27 -0.37
CA GLY A 34 -5.96 5.22 -0.72
C GLY A 34 -7.35 5.40 -0.13
N TYR A 35 -8.16 4.39 -0.35
CA TYR A 35 -9.49 4.25 0.23
C TYR A 35 -9.63 2.84 0.77
N GLU A 36 -10.10 2.72 2.00
CA GLU A 36 -10.34 1.42 2.63
C GLU A 36 -11.83 1.11 2.72
N ASN A 37 -12.19 -0.15 2.54
CA ASN A 37 -13.56 -0.63 2.72
C ASN A 37 -13.55 -2.14 3.00
N HIS A 38 -13.29 -2.51 4.23
CA HIS A 38 -13.19 -3.92 4.60
C HIS A 38 -13.77 -4.21 5.99
N ALA A 39 -14.14 -5.47 6.22
CA ALA A 39 -14.62 -5.97 7.50
C ALA A 39 -13.56 -6.85 8.22
N GLY A 40 -12.52 -7.26 7.51
CA GLY A 40 -11.43 -8.05 8.09
C GLY A 40 -10.59 -7.22 9.04
N ARG A 41 -10.13 -7.85 10.09
CA ARG A 41 -9.10 -7.34 11.00
C ARG A 41 -7.89 -8.25 10.86
N THR A 42 -6.79 -7.70 10.35
CA THR A 42 -5.58 -8.48 10.06
C THR A 42 -4.49 -8.15 11.06
N CYS A 43 -3.99 -9.19 11.70
CA CYS A 43 -2.80 -9.13 12.54
C CYS A 43 -1.60 -9.70 11.77
N LEU A 44 -0.46 -9.04 11.90
CA LEU A 44 0.78 -9.50 11.31
C LEU A 44 1.57 -10.34 12.32
N GLY A 45 2.12 -11.45 11.86
CA GLY A 45 3.09 -12.22 12.61
C GLY A 45 4.50 -11.65 12.51
N GLY A 46 5.42 -12.25 13.26
CA GLY A 46 6.79 -11.72 13.37
C GLY A 46 7.69 -11.89 12.15
N SER A 47 7.24 -12.60 11.12
CA SER A 47 8.05 -12.87 9.92
C SER A 47 7.70 -11.98 8.72
N VAL A 48 6.78 -11.05 8.86
CA VAL A 48 6.32 -10.14 7.82
C VAL A 48 6.39 -8.68 8.29
N GLU A 49 6.38 -7.75 7.36
CA GLU A 49 6.37 -6.32 7.62
C GLU A 49 5.06 -5.69 7.13
N PRO A 50 4.60 -4.56 7.68
CA PRO A 50 3.49 -3.82 7.11
C PRO A 50 3.85 -3.23 5.73
N PHE A 51 2.84 -2.99 4.91
CA PHE A 51 2.99 -2.21 3.67
C PHE A 51 3.27 -0.74 3.99
N GLY A 52 2.62 -0.20 5.01
CA GLY A 52 2.84 1.14 5.49
C GLY A 52 2.27 1.38 6.88
N SER A 53 2.59 2.56 7.43
CA SER A 53 2.04 3.07 8.68
C SER A 53 1.03 4.17 8.40
N VAL A 54 -0.08 4.20 9.15
CA VAL A 54 -1.11 5.23 9.02
C VAL A 54 -0.56 6.59 9.46
N GLU A 55 -0.73 7.60 8.63
CA GLU A 55 -0.26 8.96 8.88
C GLU A 55 -1.42 9.93 9.11
N GLY A 56 -1.17 10.96 9.93
CA GLY A 56 -2.11 12.03 10.19
C GLY A 56 -3.41 11.59 10.85
N SER A 57 -3.47 10.37 11.40
CA SER A 57 -4.71 9.76 11.91
C SER A 57 -5.81 9.68 10.84
N VAL A 58 -5.44 9.53 9.58
CA VAL A 58 -6.36 9.37 8.45
C VAL A 58 -6.40 7.91 8.05
N GLY A 59 -7.50 7.23 8.39
CA GLY A 59 -7.73 5.82 8.11
C GLY A 59 -7.52 4.91 9.32
N HIS A 60 -7.80 3.62 9.13
CA HIS A 60 -7.71 2.59 10.15
C HIS A 60 -6.65 1.53 9.81
N GLY A 61 -6.52 1.17 8.52
CA GLY A 61 -5.57 0.15 8.08
C GLY A 61 -6.00 -1.27 8.42
N ASN A 62 -5.06 -2.11 8.84
CA ASN A 62 -5.29 -3.54 9.01
C ASN A 62 -6.34 -3.89 10.08
N ASN A 63 -6.49 -3.05 11.11
CA ASN A 63 -7.36 -3.32 12.25
C ASN A 63 -7.77 -2.03 12.97
N ASP A 64 -8.49 -2.17 14.09
CA ASP A 64 -9.01 -1.04 14.86
C ASP A 64 -7.93 -0.22 15.57
N ASP A 65 -6.69 -0.69 15.64
CA ASP A 65 -5.57 0.05 16.27
C ASP A 65 -5.10 1.24 15.44
N GLY A 66 -5.43 1.27 14.13
CA GLY A 66 -5.18 2.42 13.26
C GLY A 66 -3.71 2.76 13.03
N ASN A 67 -2.82 1.79 13.12
CA ASN A 67 -1.37 2.06 13.09
C ASN A 67 -0.70 1.63 11.78
N ILE A 68 -1.14 0.54 11.18
CA ILE A 68 -0.49 -0.05 10.01
C ILE A 68 -1.52 -0.54 9.00
N ASP A 69 -1.15 -0.57 7.73
CA ASP A 69 -1.91 -1.24 6.67
C ASP A 69 -1.04 -2.21 5.90
N GLY A 70 -1.70 -3.25 5.42
CA GLY A 70 -1.16 -4.22 4.51
C GLY A 70 -0.09 -5.11 5.10
N VAL A 71 0.61 -5.79 4.21
CA VAL A 71 1.68 -6.74 4.53
C VAL A 71 2.70 -6.78 3.40
N ARG A 72 3.95 -6.95 3.76
CA ARG A 72 5.06 -7.22 2.85
C ARG A 72 5.86 -8.42 3.30
N TYR A 73 6.15 -9.29 2.35
CA TYR A 73 7.03 -10.43 2.56
C TYR A 73 7.70 -10.81 1.25
N ARG A 74 9.01 -10.65 1.16
CA ARG A 74 9.78 -10.89 -0.08
C ARG A 74 9.20 -10.07 -1.25
N ASN A 75 8.65 -10.75 -2.28
CA ASN A 75 8.04 -10.13 -3.45
C ASN A 75 6.50 -10.10 -3.39
N VAL A 76 5.92 -10.32 -2.23
CA VAL A 76 4.48 -10.25 -2.01
C VAL A 76 4.16 -8.96 -1.27
N THR A 77 3.22 -8.21 -1.82
CA THR A 77 2.66 -7.02 -1.20
C THR A 77 1.14 -7.15 -1.19
N GLY A 78 0.53 -6.97 -0.06
CA GLY A 78 -0.91 -6.96 0.12
C GLY A 78 -1.31 -5.69 0.87
N THR A 79 -2.49 -5.15 0.56
CA THR A 79 -3.03 -3.97 1.23
C THR A 79 -4.55 -3.98 1.16
N TYR A 80 -5.21 -3.30 2.10
CA TYR A 80 -6.65 -3.04 2.05
C TYR A 80 -7.01 -1.79 1.25
N LEU A 81 -6.03 -1.06 0.72
CA LEU A 81 -6.28 0.11 -0.09
C LEU A 81 -6.94 -0.31 -1.42
N HIS A 82 -8.14 0.22 -1.64
CA HIS A 82 -8.87 0.03 -2.88
C HIS A 82 -8.37 0.96 -3.99
N GLY A 83 -8.66 0.57 -5.22
CA GLY A 83 -8.24 1.30 -6.40
C GLY A 83 -8.93 2.65 -6.62
N PRO A 84 -8.32 3.48 -7.42
CA PRO A 84 -7.08 3.19 -8.12
C PRO A 84 -5.85 3.53 -7.27
N LEU A 85 -5.32 2.56 -6.54
CA LEU A 85 -4.13 2.76 -5.69
C LEU A 85 -2.96 3.29 -6.52
N LEU A 86 -2.60 2.61 -7.61
CA LEU A 86 -1.38 2.88 -8.36
C LEU A 86 -1.44 4.21 -9.12
N SER A 87 -2.60 4.59 -9.63
CA SER A 87 -2.77 5.85 -10.36
C SER A 87 -2.76 7.12 -9.50
N LYS A 88 -2.73 6.97 -8.17
CA LYS A 88 -2.50 8.10 -7.24
C LYS A 88 -1.14 8.01 -6.57
N ASN A 89 -0.43 6.92 -6.74
CA ASN A 89 0.82 6.63 -6.05
C ASN A 89 1.82 6.03 -7.05
N PRO A 90 2.31 6.80 -8.03
CA PRO A 90 3.16 6.29 -9.10
C PRO A 90 4.46 5.66 -8.56
N GLU A 91 5.01 6.18 -7.48
CA GLU A 91 6.21 5.62 -6.86
C GLU A 91 6.01 4.18 -6.35
N VAL A 92 4.80 3.86 -5.87
CA VAL A 92 4.45 2.48 -5.50
C VAL A 92 4.38 1.60 -6.75
N ALA A 93 3.80 2.09 -7.84
CA ALA A 93 3.75 1.37 -9.11
C ALA A 93 5.15 1.08 -9.63
N ASP A 94 6.03 2.08 -9.64
CA ASP A 94 7.42 1.96 -10.06
C ASP A 94 8.21 0.95 -9.21
N ALA A 95 8.06 0.99 -7.89
CA ALA A 95 8.71 0.06 -6.99
C ALA A 95 8.27 -1.40 -7.25
N LEU A 96 6.99 -1.63 -7.51
CA LEU A 96 6.47 -2.95 -7.84
C LEU A 96 6.96 -3.43 -9.21
N LEU A 97 6.96 -2.56 -10.22
CA LEU A 97 7.46 -2.86 -11.56
C LEU A 97 8.97 -3.14 -11.54
N ALA A 98 9.77 -2.33 -10.86
CA ALA A 98 11.20 -2.54 -10.71
C ALA A 98 11.51 -3.89 -10.04
N SER A 99 10.76 -4.23 -8.99
CA SER A 99 10.88 -5.54 -8.33
C SER A 99 10.55 -6.70 -9.27
N ALA A 100 9.51 -6.55 -10.08
CA ALA A 100 9.10 -7.56 -11.06
C ALA A 100 10.15 -7.74 -12.17
N LEU A 101 10.70 -6.65 -12.69
CA LEU A 101 11.76 -6.67 -13.72
C LEU A 101 13.02 -7.31 -13.19
N LYS A 102 13.49 -6.95 -12.02
CA LYS A 102 14.64 -7.56 -11.35
C LYS A 102 14.46 -9.06 -11.16
N ARG A 103 13.29 -9.49 -10.70
CA ARG A 103 12.97 -10.91 -10.55
C ARG A 103 12.97 -11.64 -11.89
N ARG A 104 12.41 -11.01 -12.94
CA ARG A 104 12.42 -11.56 -14.30
C ARG A 104 13.85 -11.73 -14.82
N ALA A 105 14.68 -10.70 -14.68
CA ALA A 105 16.07 -10.72 -15.10
C ALA A 105 16.85 -11.86 -14.40
N THR A 106 16.74 -11.96 -13.08
CA THR A 106 17.35 -13.04 -12.29
C THR A 106 16.91 -14.42 -12.77
N ARG A 107 15.61 -14.61 -13.02
CA ARG A 107 15.07 -15.91 -13.46
C ARG A 107 15.54 -16.32 -14.86
N LEU A 108 15.74 -15.35 -15.75
CA LEU A 108 16.12 -15.59 -17.14
C LEU A 108 17.64 -15.52 -17.38
N GLY A 109 18.41 -15.10 -16.37
CA GLY A 109 19.86 -14.89 -16.52
C GLY A 109 20.21 -13.77 -17.51
N ILE A 110 19.37 -12.73 -17.60
CA ILE A 110 19.57 -11.57 -18.47
C ILE A 110 19.92 -10.34 -17.62
N GLU A 111 20.46 -9.30 -18.26
CA GLU A 111 20.71 -8.04 -17.58
C GLU A 111 19.40 -7.43 -17.06
N ASP A 112 19.48 -6.81 -15.89
CA ASP A 112 18.36 -6.08 -15.29
C ASP A 112 18.14 -4.80 -16.10
N SER A 113 16.91 -4.58 -16.54
CA SER A 113 16.52 -3.35 -17.23
C SER A 113 15.90 -2.40 -16.22
N ALA A 114 16.55 -1.28 -15.99
CA ALA A 114 15.98 -0.21 -15.18
C ALA A 114 14.68 0.32 -15.84
N LEU A 115 13.71 0.66 -15.00
CA LEU A 115 12.56 1.45 -15.44
C LEU A 115 13.05 2.82 -15.93
N GLY A 116 12.71 3.17 -17.17
CA GLY A 116 12.86 4.54 -17.64
C GLY A 116 11.86 5.47 -16.94
N PRO A 117 12.17 6.76 -16.82
CA PRO A 117 11.23 7.71 -16.24
C PRO A 117 9.95 7.79 -17.09
N LEU A 118 8.81 7.80 -16.41
CA LEU A 118 7.50 8.06 -17.01
C LEU A 118 7.05 9.47 -16.68
N ASP A 119 6.11 10.00 -17.44
CA ASP A 119 5.43 11.25 -17.11
C ASP A 119 4.29 10.96 -16.13
N ASP A 120 4.56 11.15 -14.85
CA ASP A 120 3.59 10.95 -13.76
C ASP A 120 2.91 12.26 -13.33
N GLY A 121 2.86 13.26 -14.19
CA GLY A 121 2.37 14.58 -13.83
C GLY A 121 0.92 14.57 -13.30
N GLU A 122 0.04 13.83 -13.95
CA GLU A 122 -1.37 13.72 -13.54
C GLU A 122 -1.53 12.90 -12.25
N GLU A 123 -0.79 11.81 -12.10
CA GLU A 123 -0.79 10.96 -10.91
C GLU A 123 -0.31 11.72 -9.67
N ARG A 124 0.78 12.48 -9.82
CA ARG A 124 1.33 13.33 -8.76
C ARG A 124 0.38 14.47 -8.41
N ALA A 125 -0.30 15.06 -9.38
CA ALA A 125 -1.32 16.08 -9.14
C ALA A 125 -2.53 15.50 -8.39
N ALA A 126 -2.97 14.29 -8.73
CA ALA A 126 -4.05 13.60 -8.02
C ALA A 126 -3.66 13.26 -6.57
N ASN A 127 -2.42 12.78 -6.34
CA ASN A 127 -1.90 12.56 -5.00
C ASN A 127 -1.87 13.86 -4.19
N ALA A 128 -1.31 14.93 -4.77
CA ALA A 128 -1.21 16.22 -4.10
C ALA A 128 -2.58 16.81 -3.75
N PHE A 129 -3.55 16.70 -4.66
CA PHE A 129 -4.94 17.13 -4.42
C PHE A 129 -5.54 16.40 -3.21
N MET A 130 -5.38 15.08 -3.15
CA MET A 130 -5.91 14.29 -2.04
C MET A 130 -5.22 14.63 -0.71
N ARG A 131 -3.89 14.76 -0.71
CA ARG A 131 -3.15 15.18 0.50
C ARG A 131 -3.66 16.54 1.02
N ALA A 132 -3.80 17.51 0.13
CA ALA A 132 -4.31 18.83 0.50
C ALA A 132 -5.74 18.75 1.09
N ARG A 133 -6.62 17.94 0.47
CA ARG A 133 -7.98 17.71 0.97
C ARG A 133 -8.00 17.07 2.35
N LEU A 134 -7.06 16.17 2.63
CA LEU A 134 -6.96 15.42 3.89
C LEU A 134 -6.11 16.14 4.96
N GLY A 135 -5.53 17.30 4.63
CA GLY A 135 -4.71 18.07 5.54
C GLY A 135 -3.34 17.46 5.85
N VAL A 136 -2.85 16.58 4.95
CA VAL A 136 -1.56 15.90 5.09
C VAL A 136 -0.52 16.55 4.16
N LYS A 137 0.73 16.69 4.63
CA LYS A 137 1.83 17.34 3.88
C LYS A 137 2.60 16.35 3.02
#